data_bcbf3ba61573fe008f880485871ae211
#
_entry.id   bcbf3ba61573fe008f880485871ae211
#
_cell.length_a   1.000
_cell.length_b   1.000
_cell.length_c   1.000
_cell.angle_alpha   90.00
_cell.angle_beta   90.00
_cell.angle_gamma   90.00
#
_symmetry.space_group_name_H-M   'P 1'
#
loop_
_entity.id
_entity.type
_entity.pdbx_description
1 polymer ?
#
loop_
_entity_poly.entity_id
_entity_poly.type
_entity_poly.pdbx_seq_one_letter_code
_entity_poly.pdbx_strand_id
1 'polypeptide(L)'
;MINRSLSPTMLKLIRRLGPLALAAGVLVVSACSSSSGSFGAPPSPDPRIGLGAGLFDAEEAIWNLAWVSQSPPPESFVGSTNSDLAFLGDYAIQGNYNGVMFWDISDPARPTIAVEFVCPASQSDVSVYGNLLFVSGEGTSGRLDCGSEGVAEAVSHDRLRGIRIFDITDVQNPEYIANVQTCRGSHTHTVLKHPSDDDNVYIYVSGSSSVRPAEELEGCIAAGDDPSSALFRIEVIRVPLDSPEDAAIVSSPRIFQGLVEPESHGQAPGDIRMVEEARARGDFVSGVGEDARVMSRRFTQPQLLRIMRERGGTGSPTAADSAQLHEELPTLVEQLRGTPDDDVDPDAPRPGPTQCHDITVFPEIGLAAGACGGYGLLLDIRDPENPVRIDAVADANFSYW
;
A
#
# COMPACT_ATOMS: atom_id res chain seq x y z
N MET A 1 36.50 -1.45 -60.10
CA MET A 1 37.36 -0.33 -60.50
C MET A 1 36.60 0.59 -61.40
N ILE A 2 36.03 1.67 -60.91
CA ILE A 2 35.54 2.78 -61.73
C ILE A 2 36.03 4.06 -61.06
N ASN A 3 37.08 4.57 -61.65
CA ASN A 3 37.68 5.85 -61.28
C ASN A 3 36.93 6.97 -61.98
N ARG A 4 36.23 7.85 -61.26
CA ARG A 4 35.66 9.08 -61.84
C ARG A 4 36.43 10.27 -61.27
N SER A 5 37.27 10.85 -62.08
CA SER A 5 37.96 12.11 -61.82
C SER A 5 36.96 13.27 -61.85
N LEU A 6 36.99 14.14 -60.84
CA LEU A 6 36.22 15.33 -60.77
C LEU A 6 36.72 16.41 -61.75
N SER A 7 35.84 17.08 -62.45
CA SER A 7 36.10 18.10 -63.44
C SER A 7 36.77 19.35 -62.80
N PRO A 8 37.70 20.03 -63.53
CA PRO A 8 38.42 21.20 -63.04
C PRO A 8 37.56 22.42 -62.67
N THR A 9 36.30 22.42 -63.06
CA THR A 9 35.36 23.53 -62.76
C THR A 9 34.86 23.46 -61.32
N MET A 10 34.83 22.30 -60.70
CA MET A 10 34.38 22.17 -59.30
C MET A 10 35.45 22.61 -58.27
N LEU A 11 36.71 22.53 -58.66
CA LEU A 11 37.82 22.92 -57.77
C LEU A 11 37.96 24.44 -57.60
N LYS A 12 37.41 25.24 -58.53
CA LYS A 12 37.43 26.72 -58.44
C LYS A 12 36.30 27.30 -57.56
N LEU A 13 35.24 26.54 -57.33
CA LEU A 13 34.12 26.97 -56.47
C LEU A 13 34.40 26.79 -54.96
N ILE A 14 35.23 25.77 -54.65
CA ILE A 14 35.59 25.45 -53.24
C ILE A 14 36.58 26.48 -52.66
N ARG A 15 37.38 27.15 -53.54
CA ARG A 15 38.38 28.15 -53.09
C ARG A 15 37.84 29.53 -52.75
N ARG A 16 36.56 29.83 -53.04
CA ARG A 16 35.96 31.15 -52.76
C ARG A 16 35.00 31.20 -51.56
N LEU A 17 34.72 30.05 -50.93
CA LEU A 17 33.85 29.93 -49.76
C LEU A 17 34.54 29.51 -48.45
N GLY A 18 35.87 29.49 -48.47
CA GLY A 18 36.67 28.91 -47.41
C GLY A 18 36.62 29.58 -46.02
N PRO A 19 36.54 30.88 -45.87
CA PRO A 19 36.56 31.48 -44.51
C PRO A 19 35.17 31.68 -43.84
N LEU A 20 34.07 31.67 -44.61
CA LEU A 20 32.74 31.86 -44.01
C LEU A 20 32.07 30.54 -43.57
N ALA A 21 32.41 29.43 -44.17
CA ALA A 21 31.85 28.13 -43.80
C ALA A 21 32.47 27.56 -42.51
N LEU A 22 33.67 27.95 -42.13
CA LEU A 22 34.31 27.50 -40.87
C LEU A 22 33.79 28.26 -39.64
N ALA A 23 33.29 29.49 -39.78
CA ALA A 23 32.72 30.25 -38.68
C ALA A 23 31.29 29.85 -38.35
N ALA A 24 30.52 29.33 -39.33
CA ALA A 24 29.19 28.79 -39.08
C ALA A 24 29.20 27.36 -38.50
N GLY A 25 30.22 26.56 -38.77
CA GLY A 25 30.37 25.19 -38.24
C GLY A 25 30.75 25.14 -36.77
N VAL A 26 31.38 26.17 -36.21
CA VAL A 26 31.80 26.22 -34.80
C VAL A 26 30.64 26.67 -33.89
N LEU A 27 29.64 27.38 -34.42
CA LEU A 27 28.48 27.86 -33.66
C LEU A 27 27.37 26.80 -33.50
N VAL A 28 27.37 25.69 -34.30
CA VAL A 28 26.36 24.62 -34.21
C VAL A 28 26.78 23.51 -33.25
N VAL A 29 28.09 23.40 -32.94
CA VAL A 29 28.58 22.36 -32.00
C VAL A 29 28.49 22.81 -30.54
N SER A 30 28.23 24.08 -30.26
CA SER A 30 28.06 24.59 -28.89
C SER A 30 26.61 24.49 -28.35
N ALA A 31 25.65 23.96 -29.11
CA ALA A 31 24.24 23.87 -28.69
C ALA A 31 23.83 22.48 -28.21
N CYS A 32 24.76 21.49 -28.15
CA CYS A 32 24.52 20.19 -27.53
C CYS A 32 25.47 19.96 -26.34
N SER A 33 25.65 20.97 -25.49
CA SER A 33 26.00 20.72 -24.11
C SER A 33 24.71 20.29 -23.45
N SER A 34 24.40 18.98 -23.44
CA SER A 34 23.58 18.41 -22.41
C SER A 34 24.18 18.88 -21.09
N SER A 35 23.53 19.83 -20.45
CA SER A 35 23.73 20.05 -19.02
C SER A 35 23.39 18.74 -18.33
N SER A 36 24.36 17.85 -18.18
CA SER A 36 24.37 16.90 -17.09
C SER A 36 24.38 17.77 -15.85
N GLY A 37 23.18 18.07 -15.32
CA GLY A 37 23.07 18.69 -14.04
C GLY A 37 23.84 17.81 -13.07
N SER A 38 24.99 18.27 -12.62
CA SER A 38 25.65 17.62 -11.50
C SER A 38 24.69 17.81 -10.34
N PHE A 39 24.04 16.73 -9.93
CA PHE A 39 23.31 16.72 -8.69
C PHE A 39 24.25 17.25 -7.60
N GLY A 40 23.91 18.37 -6.97
CA GLY A 40 24.69 18.95 -5.89
C GLY A 40 24.85 17.92 -4.77
N ALA A 41 25.88 18.09 -3.94
CA ALA A 41 25.98 17.29 -2.74
C ALA A 41 24.71 17.52 -1.87
N PRO A 42 24.26 16.47 -1.11
CA PRO A 42 23.13 16.62 -0.21
C PRO A 42 23.37 17.78 0.78
N PRO A 43 22.33 18.51 1.18
CA PRO A 43 22.46 19.58 2.17
C PRO A 43 23.04 19.08 3.47
N SER A 44 23.88 19.91 4.11
CA SER A 44 24.44 19.62 5.43
C SER A 44 24.36 20.89 6.31
N PRO A 45 23.78 20.82 7.52
CA PRO A 45 23.18 19.64 8.17
C PRO A 45 21.98 19.09 7.39
N ASP A 46 21.59 17.85 7.68
CA ASP A 46 20.41 17.21 7.06
C ASP A 46 19.15 18.06 7.32
N PRO A 47 18.50 18.59 6.30
CA PRO A 47 17.36 19.51 6.46
C PRO A 47 16.11 18.84 7.05
N ARG A 48 16.08 17.51 7.17
CA ARG A 48 14.98 16.76 7.80
C ARG A 48 15.03 16.78 9.32
N ILE A 49 16.17 17.19 9.92
CA ILE A 49 16.33 17.22 11.38
C ILE A 49 15.56 18.39 11.96
N GLY A 50 14.62 18.10 12.87
CA GLY A 50 13.86 19.10 13.62
C GLY A 50 12.65 19.69 12.88
N LEU A 51 12.22 19.08 11.78
CA LEU A 51 10.99 19.50 11.09
C LEU A 51 9.78 19.45 12.02
N GLY A 52 8.97 20.51 12.00
CA GLY A 52 7.71 20.60 12.71
C GLY A 52 6.64 19.74 12.04
N ALA A 53 5.85 19.00 12.85
CA ALA A 53 4.68 18.27 12.37
C ALA A 53 3.45 19.18 12.32
N GLY A 54 2.58 18.98 11.31
CA GLY A 54 1.31 19.69 11.16
C GLY A 54 0.37 18.95 10.22
N LEU A 55 -0.96 19.13 10.38
CA LEU A 55 -1.93 18.44 9.54
C LEU A 55 -1.92 18.97 8.10
N PHE A 56 -1.79 20.29 7.93
CA PHE A 56 -1.76 20.97 6.62
C PHE A 56 -0.60 21.96 6.48
N ASP A 57 0.19 22.12 7.52
CA ASP A 57 1.25 23.12 7.68
C ASP A 57 2.54 22.49 8.23
N ALA A 58 2.76 21.19 8.02
CA ALA A 58 4.01 20.53 8.34
C ALA A 58 5.18 21.22 7.61
N GLU A 59 6.30 21.40 8.30
CA GLU A 59 7.52 21.89 7.67
C GLU A 59 8.08 20.86 6.68
N GLU A 60 8.81 21.34 5.68
CA GLU A 60 9.27 20.54 4.56
C GLU A 60 10.77 20.59 4.33
N ALA A 61 11.34 19.52 3.79
CA ALA A 61 12.70 19.45 3.29
C ALA A 61 12.68 18.87 1.88
N ILE A 62 13.28 19.59 0.94
CA ILE A 62 13.31 19.25 -0.48
C ILE A 62 14.76 19.26 -0.97
N TRP A 63 15.13 18.18 -1.70
CA TRP A 63 16.41 18.11 -2.40
C TRP A 63 16.27 17.35 -3.72
N ASN A 64 16.74 17.95 -4.81
CA ASN A 64 16.63 17.44 -6.19
C ASN A 64 15.17 17.24 -6.68
N LEU A 65 14.19 17.80 -6.00
CA LEU A 65 12.80 17.89 -6.41
C LEU A 65 12.35 19.34 -6.40
N ALA A 66 11.23 19.63 -7.02
CA ALA A 66 10.57 20.92 -6.93
C ALA A 66 9.13 20.70 -6.47
N TRP A 67 8.73 21.46 -5.45
CA TRP A 67 7.33 21.54 -5.05
C TRP A 67 6.52 22.18 -6.17
N VAL A 68 5.47 21.52 -6.63
CA VAL A 68 4.61 22.04 -7.70
C VAL A 68 3.33 22.61 -7.13
N SER A 69 2.61 21.81 -6.34
CA SER A 69 1.34 22.22 -5.75
C SER A 69 0.95 21.32 -4.58
N GLN A 70 -0.02 21.79 -3.80
CA GLN A 70 -0.72 21.01 -2.78
C GLN A 70 -2.21 21.37 -2.83
N SER A 71 -3.07 20.39 -2.80
CA SER A 71 -4.53 20.56 -2.68
C SER A 71 -5.03 19.86 -1.42
N PRO A 72 -5.80 20.55 -0.56
CA PRO A 72 -6.40 19.93 0.60
C PRO A 72 -7.47 18.90 0.17
N PRO A 73 -7.72 17.86 0.96
CA PRO A 73 -8.83 16.96 0.68
C PRO A 73 -10.18 17.69 0.78
N PRO A 74 -11.21 17.24 0.06
CA PRO A 74 -12.57 17.73 0.23
C PRO A 74 -13.12 17.38 1.62
N GLU A 75 -14.17 18.06 2.04
CA GLU A 75 -14.71 17.98 3.42
C GLU A 75 -15.06 16.54 3.84
N SER A 76 -15.63 15.75 2.93
CA SER A 76 -15.99 14.33 3.15
C SER A 76 -14.79 13.41 3.46
N PHE A 77 -13.57 13.84 3.17
CA PHE A 77 -12.33 13.07 3.36
C PHE A 77 -11.39 13.66 4.41
N VAL A 78 -11.74 14.81 5.01
CA VAL A 78 -10.92 15.43 6.07
C VAL A 78 -10.84 14.53 7.30
N GLY A 79 -9.62 14.30 7.79
CA GLY A 79 -9.36 13.45 8.96
C GLY A 79 -9.35 11.95 8.67
N SER A 80 -9.57 11.54 7.42
CA SER A 80 -9.41 10.17 6.94
C SER A 80 -8.05 10.01 6.24
N THR A 81 -7.41 8.87 6.42
CA THR A 81 -6.07 8.60 5.87
C THR A 81 -6.16 8.32 4.37
N ASN A 82 -5.32 8.96 3.57
CA ASN A 82 -5.08 8.58 2.18
C ASN A 82 -4.22 7.32 2.12
N SER A 83 -4.41 6.54 1.08
CA SER A 83 -3.65 5.32 0.83
C SER A 83 -2.84 5.42 -0.47
N ASP A 84 -3.29 4.76 -1.50
CA ASP A 84 -2.55 4.59 -2.74
C ASP A 84 -3.02 5.54 -3.86
N LEU A 85 -2.29 5.53 -4.99
CA LEU A 85 -2.56 6.33 -6.17
C LEU A 85 -2.53 5.47 -7.44
N ALA A 86 -3.58 5.58 -8.24
CA ALA A 86 -3.60 5.11 -9.63
C ALA A 86 -3.80 6.28 -10.58
N PHE A 87 -3.49 6.08 -11.87
CA PHE A 87 -3.57 7.16 -12.86
C PHE A 87 -4.31 6.69 -14.11
N LEU A 88 -5.16 7.56 -14.65
CA LEU A 88 -5.86 7.34 -15.91
C LEU A 88 -5.93 8.65 -16.69
N GLY A 89 -5.15 8.77 -17.77
CA GLY A 89 -5.06 10.02 -18.55
C GLY A 89 -4.64 11.20 -17.66
N ASP A 90 -5.48 12.22 -17.62
CA ASP A 90 -5.27 13.42 -16.81
C ASP A 90 -5.88 13.33 -15.40
N TYR A 91 -6.17 12.13 -14.93
CA TYR A 91 -6.71 11.91 -13.59
C TYR A 91 -5.73 11.14 -12.70
N ALA A 92 -5.56 11.63 -11.46
CA ALA A 92 -5.01 10.87 -10.35
C ALA A 92 -6.19 10.34 -9.49
N ILE A 93 -6.22 9.03 -9.29
CA ILE A 93 -7.25 8.33 -8.51
C ILE A 93 -6.61 7.99 -7.18
N GLN A 94 -7.10 8.59 -6.11
CA GLN A 94 -6.52 8.47 -4.77
C GLN A 94 -7.43 7.65 -3.87
N GLY A 95 -6.90 6.53 -3.38
CA GLY A 95 -7.54 5.74 -2.33
C GLY A 95 -7.52 6.48 -1.00
N ASN A 96 -8.55 6.25 -0.19
CA ASN A 96 -8.71 6.83 1.14
C ASN A 96 -9.56 5.90 2.00
N TYR A 97 -9.37 5.90 3.32
CA TYR A 97 -10.15 5.07 4.24
C TYR A 97 -11.66 5.35 4.22
N ASN A 98 -12.08 6.48 3.63
CA ASN A 98 -13.49 6.84 3.43
C ASN A 98 -13.99 6.61 1.99
N GLY A 99 -13.15 6.12 1.08
CA GLY A 99 -13.52 5.87 -0.32
C GLY A 99 -12.43 6.25 -1.30
N VAL A 100 -12.78 6.86 -2.44
CA VAL A 100 -11.86 7.19 -3.53
C VAL A 100 -12.11 8.62 -4.01
N MET A 101 -11.03 9.35 -4.25
CA MET A 101 -11.05 10.70 -4.83
C MET A 101 -10.44 10.69 -6.22
N PHE A 102 -11.09 11.34 -7.17
CA PHE A 102 -10.56 11.55 -8.51
C PHE A 102 -10.13 13.01 -8.65
N TRP A 103 -8.85 13.23 -8.90
CA TRP A 103 -8.26 14.53 -9.10
C TRP A 103 -8.00 14.77 -10.58
N ASP A 104 -8.52 15.86 -11.14
CA ASP A 104 -8.08 16.37 -12.45
C ASP A 104 -6.71 17.01 -12.27
N ILE A 105 -5.70 16.42 -12.91
CA ILE A 105 -4.31 16.83 -12.91
C ILE A 105 -3.84 17.31 -14.28
N SER A 106 -4.77 17.68 -15.18
CA SER A 106 -4.45 18.27 -16.50
C SER A 106 -3.57 19.52 -16.37
N ASP A 107 -3.74 20.29 -15.28
CA ASP A 107 -2.78 21.30 -14.81
C ASP A 107 -2.22 20.85 -13.45
N PRO A 108 -1.05 20.19 -13.40
CA PRO A 108 -0.49 19.69 -12.15
C PRO A 108 -0.12 20.78 -11.15
N ALA A 109 -0.07 22.04 -11.58
CA ALA A 109 0.10 23.18 -10.67
C ALA A 109 -1.20 23.57 -9.94
N ARG A 110 -2.34 23.08 -10.40
CA ARG A 110 -3.67 23.37 -9.83
C ARG A 110 -4.60 22.15 -9.92
N PRO A 111 -4.29 21.04 -9.24
CA PRO A 111 -5.17 19.89 -9.20
C PRO A 111 -6.54 20.27 -8.63
N THR A 112 -7.60 19.77 -9.24
CA THR A 112 -8.98 19.99 -8.76
C THR A 112 -9.71 18.68 -8.59
N ILE A 113 -10.61 18.62 -7.60
CA ILE A 113 -11.47 17.45 -7.40
C ILE A 113 -12.44 17.34 -8.58
N ALA A 114 -12.42 16.21 -9.25
CA ALA A 114 -13.38 15.83 -10.27
C ALA A 114 -14.52 15.00 -9.68
N VAL A 115 -14.22 14.03 -8.80
CA VAL A 115 -15.21 13.16 -8.16
C VAL A 115 -14.81 12.86 -6.72
N GLU A 116 -15.78 12.90 -5.82
CA GLU A 116 -15.74 12.40 -4.45
C GLU A 116 -16.61 11.15 -4.37
N PHE A 117 -16.01 9.97 -4.29
CA PHE A 117 -16.74 8.72 -4.20
C PHE A 117 -16.62 8.13 -2.80
N VAL A 118 -17.55 8.49 -1.92
CA VAL A 118 -17.60 7.98 -0.53
C VAL A 118 -18.07 6.53 -0.53
N CYS A 119 -17.20 5.62 -0.09
CA CYS A 119 -17.45 4.18 -0.08
C CYS A 119 -16.47 3.48 0.90
N PRO A 120 -16.65 3.64 2.21
CA PRO A 120 -15.69 3.20 3.20
C PRO A 120 -15.45 1.68 3.17
N ALA A 121 -14.19 1.26 3.25
CA ALA A 121 -13.83 -0.15 3.45
C ALA A 121 -12.39 -0.33 3.99
N SER A 122 -11.89 0.61 4.78
CA SER A 122 -10.51 0.70 5.26
C SER A 122 -9.57 1.24 4.16
N GLN A 123 -8.42 0.61 3.89
CA GLN A 123 -7.32 1.14 3.08
C GLN A 123 -7.75 1.71 1.72
N SER A 124 -8.61 1.02 0.98
CA SER A 124 -9.01 1.41 -0.38
C SER A 124 -7.80 1.59 -1.32
N ASP A 125 -6.85 0.65 -1.28
CA ASP A 125 -5.79 0.55 -2.27
C ASP A 125 -6.39 0.47 -3.68
N VAL A 126 -5.84 1.20 -4.65
CA VAL A 126 -6.44 1.43 -5.96
C VAL A 126 -5.53 1.00 -7.10
N SER A 127 -6.08 0.31 -8.09
CA SER A 127 -5.41 -0.01 -9.36
C SER A 127 -6.33 0.19 -10.54
N VAL A 128 -5.76 0.55 -11.69
CA VAL A 128 -6.52 0.76 -12.93
C VAL A 128 -6.00 -0.15 -14.03
N TYR A 129 -6.92 -0.80 -14.75
CA TYR A 129 -6.62 -1.46 -16.01
C TYR A 129 -7.69 -1.13 -17.06
N GLY A 130 -7.29 -0.46 -18.15
CA GLY A 130 -8.26 0.01 -19.15
C GLY A 130 -9.25 1.00 -18.52
N ASN A 131 -10.52 0.65 -18.55
CA ASN A 131 -11.62 1.41 -17.92
C ASN A 131 -12.12 0.77 -16.61
N LEU A 132 -11.38 -0.16 -16.05
CA LEU A 132 -11.71 -0.79 -14.78
C LEU A 132 -10.86 -0.20 -13.65
N LEU A 133 -11.51 0.15 -12.55
CA LEU A 133 -10.89 0.51 -11.29
C LEU A 133 -11.14 -0.59 -10.26
N PHE A 134 -10.08 -1.06 -9.64
CA PHE A 134 -10.10 -2.04 -8.56
C PHE A 134 -9.81 -1.33 -7.25
N VAL A 135 -10.61 -1.62 -6.21
CA VAL A 135 -10.48 -0.98 -4.89
C VAL A 135 -10.49 -2.04 -3.79
N SER A 136 -9.45 -2.08 -3.00
CA SER A 136 -9.30 -2.97 -1.84
C SER A 136 -10.23 -2.63 -0.69
N GLY A 137 -10.67 -3.67 0.05
CA GLY A 137 -11.39 -3.54 1.30
C GLY A 137 -11.03 -4.64 2.28
N GLU A 138 -10.52 -4.25 3.46
CA GLU A 138 -10.15 -5.20 4.53
C GLU A 138 -10.88 -4.98 5.84
N GLY A 139 -11.41 -3.78 6.03
CA GLY A 139 -12.04 -3.37 7.27
C GLY A 139 -13.28 -4.18 7.61
N THR A 140 -13.52 -4.35 8.90
CA THR A 140 -14.71 -5.09 9.39
C THR A 140 -16.00 -4.28 9.30
N SER A 141 -15.92 -2.98 8.98
CA SER A 141 -17.05 -2.06 8.86
C SER A 141 -17.44 -1.74 7.41
N GLY A 142 -16.67 -2.16 6.40
CA GLY A 142 -17.01 -1.93 4.99
C GLY A 142 -18.32 -2.61 4.61
N ARG A 143 -19.11 -1.94 3.75
CA ARG A 143 -20.42 -2.43 3.27
C ARG A 143 -20.40 -2.68 1.77
N LEU A 144 -21.22 -3.64 1.33
CA LEU A 144 -21.42 -3.92 -0.10
C LEU A 144 -22.07 -2.75 -0.85
N ASP A 145 -22.96 -2.02 -0.18
CA ASP A 145 -23.71 -0.89 -0.74
C ASP A 145 -23.02 0.46 -0.58
N CYS A 146 -21.75 0.48 -0.15
CA CYS A 146 -20.99 1.71 0.15
C CYS A 146 -21.57 2.58 1.28
N GLY A 147 -22.48 2.05 2.10
CA GLY A 147 -23.04 2.78 3.24
C GLY A 147 -21.97 3.17 4.25
N SER A 148 -22.07 4.41 4.77
CA SER A 148 -21.12 4.96 5.75
C SER A 148 -21.45 4.60 7.20
N GLU A 149 -22.60 3.98 7.47
CA GLU A 149 -23.03 3.54 8.80
C GLU A 149 -22.22 2.34 9.32
N GLY A 150 -21.49 1.66 8.42
CA GLY A 150 -20.69 0.51 8.77
C GLY A 150 -21.48 -0.77 9.01
N VAL A 151 -20.81 -1.78 9.58
CA VAL A 151 -21.39 -3.08 9.99
C VAL A 151 -21.00 -3.33 11.43
N ALA A 152 -22.00 -3.43 12.33
CA ALA A 152 -21.78 -3.62 13.76
C ALA A 152 -21.81 -5.11 14.18
N GLU A 153 -22.50 -5.96 13.41
CA GLU A 153 -22.68 -7.37 13.70
C GLU A 153 -21.37 -8.15 13.53
N ALA A 154 -21.15 -9.15 14.37
CA ALA A 154 -19.98 -10.03 14.26
C ALA A 154 -20.01 -10.86 12.97
N VAL A 155 -21.20 -11.26 12.51
CA VAL A 155 -21.46 -11.96 11.24
C VAL A 155 -22.45 -11.13 10.43
N SER A 156 -22.10 -10.75 9.20
CA SER A 156 -22.98 -10.00 8.32
C SER A 156 -22.66 -10.26 6.84
N HIS A 157 -23.70 -10.60 6.09
CA HIS A 157 -23.61 -10.75 4.63
C HIS A 157 -23.56 -9.41 3.89
N ASP A 158 -23.84 -8.28 4.56
CA ASP A 158 -23.70 -6.93 3.99
C ASP A 158 -22.24 -6.42 4.05
N ARG A 159 -21.36 -7.15 4.75
CA ARG A 159 -19.96 -6.74 4.91
C ARG A 159 -19.16 -6.99 3.65
N LEU A 160 -18.47 -5.95 3.17
CA LEU A 160 -17.44 -6.08 2.15
C LEU A 160 -16.06 -6.33 2.78
N ARG A 161 -15.41 -7.39 2.32
CA ARG A 161 -13.96 -7.64 2.52
C ARG A 161 -13.42 -8.36 1.30
N GLY A 162 -12.61 -7.69 0.50
CA GLY A 162 -12.10 -8.19 -0.77
C GLY A 162 -11.85 -7.06 -1.76
N ILE A 163 -12.25 -7.23 -3.00
CA ILE A 163 -12.05 -6.26 -4.08
C ILE A 163 -13.39 -5.76 -4.60
N ARG A 164 -13.55 -4.46 -4.74
CA ARG A 164 -14.61 -3.83 -5.53
C ARG A 164 -14.11 -3.53 -6.93
N ILE A 165 -14.99 -3.64 -7.91
CA ILE A 165 -14.72 -3.37 -9.33
C ILE A 165 -15.68 -2.29 -9.80
N PHE A 166 -15.11 -1.23 -10.38
CA PHE A 166 -15.89 -0.14 -10.96
C PHE A 166 -15.57 0.01 -12.44
N ASP A 167 -16.58 0.32 -13.24
CA ASP A 167 -16.40 0.88 -14.57
C ASP A 167 -16.18 2.39 -14.44
N ILE A 168 -15.06 2.88 -14.96
CA ILE A 168 -14.67 4.29 -14.99
C ILE A 168 -14.54 4.81 -16.42
N THR A 169 -15.27 4.21 -17.38
CA THR A 169 -15.38 4.73 -18.75
C THR A 169 -15.82 6.18 -18.77
N ASP A 170 -16.77 6.53 -17.90
CA ASP A 170 -17.06 7.92 -17.53
C ASP A 170 -16.51 8.20 -16.13
N VAL A 171 -15.33 8.83 -16.08
CA VAL A 171 -14.65 9.17 -14.82
C VAL A 171 -15.52 10.03 -13.90
N GLN A 172 -16.43 10.86 -14.47
CA GLN A 172 -17.33 11.70 -13.68
C GLN A 172 -18.45 10.90 -13.00
N ASN A 173 -18.73 9.70 -13.47
CA ASN A 173 -19.78 8.82 -12.97
C ASN A 173 -19.27 7.38 -12.83
N PRO A 174 -18.37 7.07 -11.87
CA PRO A 174 -17.88 5.71 -11.63
C PRO A 174 -19.06 4.77 -11.31
N GLU A 175 -19.15 3.67 -12.03
CA GLU A 175 -20.21 2.68 -11.85
C GLU A 175 -19.68 1.46 -11.07
N TYR A 176 -20.26 1.15 -9.91
CA TYR A 176 -19.93 -0.04 -9.14
C TYR A 176 -20.57 -1.27 -9.78
N ILE A 177 -19.77 -2.10 -10.48
CA ILE A 177 -20.27 -3.21 -11.29
C ILE A 177 -20.18 -4.57 -10.60
N ALA A 178 -19.17 -4.79 -9.75
CA ALA A 178 -18.96 -6.07 -9.08
C ALA A 178 -18.11 -5.95 -7.81
N ASN A 179 -18.12 -7.03 -7.03
CA ASN A 179 -17.16 -7.26 -5.97
C ASN A 179 -16.81 -8.73 -5.85
N VAL A 180 -15.60 -9.02 -5.39
CA VAL A 180 -15.14 -10.37 -5.05
C VAL A 180 -14.78 -10.41 -3.58
N GLN A 181 -15.55 -11.19 -2.82
CA GLN A 181 -15.35 -11.38 -1.39
C GLN A 181 -14.21 -12.36 -1.14
N THR A 182 -13.33 -12.05 -0.21
CA THR A 182 -12.23 -12.90 0.23
C THR A 182 -12.34 -13.24 1.72
N CYS A 183 -11.67 -14.28 2.15
CA CYS A 183 -11.71 -14.70 3.56
C CYS A 183 -11.07 -13.70 4.52
N ARG A 184 -10.12 -12.90 4.04
CA ARG A 184 -9.31 -12.01 4.90
C ARG A 184 -9.27 -10.56 4.44
N GLY A 185 -10.12 -10.20 3.46
CA GLY A 185 -10.09 -8.86 2.87
C GLY A 185 -8.85 -8.62 2.01
N SER A 186 -8.66 -7.39 1.62
CA SER A 186 -7.53 -6.92 0.83
C SER A 186 -7.02 -5.59 1.40
N HIS A 187 -5.79 -5.57 1.90
CA HIS A 187 -5.08 -4.35 2.29
C HIS A 187 -4.55 -3.65 1.04
N THR A 188 -3.72 -4.39 0.30
CA THR A 188 -3.23 -4.06 -1.03
C THR A 188 -3.58 -5.20 -1.99
N HIS A 189 -3.57 -4.91 -3.27
CA HIS A 189 -3.73 -5.92 -4.31
C HIS A 189 -2.83 -5.61 -5.50
N THR A 190 -2.52 -6.64 -6.28
CA THR A 190 -1.67 -6.47 -7.46
C THR A 190 -2.44 -6.92 -8.70
N VAL A 191 -2.55 -6.02 -9.69
CA VAL A 191 -3.16 -6.33 -10.98
C VAL A 191 -2.09 -6.89 -11.92
N LEU A 192 -2.34 -8.07 -12.45
CA LEU A 192 -1.49 -8.77 -13.42
C LEU A 192 -2.19 -8.90 -14.76
N LYS A 193 -1.64 -8.30 -15.82
CA LYS A 193 -1.95 -8.63 -17.21
C LYS A 193 -0.92 -9.64 -17.72
N HIS A 194 -1.37 -10.87 -17.96
CA HIS A 194 -0.46 -11.90 -18.49
C HIS A 194 -0.26 -11.72 -19.99
N PRO A 195 1.00 -11.82 -20.53
CA PRO A 195 1.29 -11.53 -21.94
C PRO A 195 0.61 -12.48 -22.94
N SER A 196 0.22 -13.68 -22.52
CA SER A 196 -0.46 -14.66 -23.38
C SER A 196 -1.97 -14.77 -23.16
N ASP A 197 -2.55 -13.89 -22.35
CA ASP A 197 -3.99 -13.86 -22.07
C ASP A 197 -4.53 -12.47 -22.37
N ASP A 198 -5.17 -12.30 -23.51
CA ASP A 198 -5.76 -11.03 -23.93
C ASP A 198 -7.16 -10.80 -23.34
N ASP A 199 -7.80 -11.86 -22.85
CA ASP A 199 -9.22 -11.83 -22.44
C ASP A 199 -9.40 -11.51 -20.96
N ASN A 200 -8.36 -11.68 -20.12
CA ASN A 200 -8.47 -11.50 -18.68
C ASN A 200 -7.36 -10.61 -18.10
N VAL A 201 -7.65 -10.08 -16.92
CA VAL A 201 -6.64 -9.63 -15.95
C VAL A 201 -6.81 -10.43 -14.66
N TYR A 202 -5.72 -10.54 -13.90
CA TYR A 202 -5.69 -11.27 -12.64
C TYR A 202 -5.39 -10.31 -11.49
N ILE A 203 -5.97 -10.59 -10.33
CA ILE A 203 -5.71 -9.79 -9.12
C ILE A 203 -5.21 -10.75 -8.04
N TYR A 204 -4.02 -10.47 -7.51
CA TYR A 204 -3.45 -11.20 -6.38
C TYR A 204 -3.77 -10.46 -5.09
N VAL A 205 -4.41 -11.16 -4.16
CA VAL A 205 -4.80 -10.64 -2.85
C VAL A 205 -4.17 -11.50 -1.77
N SER A 206 -3.32 -10.91 -0.93
CA SER A 206 -2.62 -11.67 0.11
C SER A 206 -3.41 -11.83 1.42
N GLY A 207 -4.51 -11.15 1.58
CA GLY A 207 -5.36 -11.20 2.76
C GLY A 207 -4.67 -10.77 4.05
N SER A 208 -5.02 -9.63 4.60
CA SER A 208 -4.31 -8.96 5.69
C SER A 208 -5.05 -8.99 7.03
N SER A 209 -6.35 -9.13 7.00
CA SER A 209 -7.19 -9.08 8.19
C SER A 209 -7.42 -10.47 8.82
N SER A 210 -8.13 -10.55 9.94
CA SER A 210 -8.57 -11.82 10.54
C SER A 210 -9.44 -12.61 9.57
N VAL A 211 -9.41 -13.93 9.68
CA VAL A 211 -10.29 -14.79 8.88
C VAL A 211 -11.76 -14.54 9.25
N ARG A 212 -12.62 -14.40 8.25
CA ARG A 212 -14.08 -14.24 8.44
C ARG A 212 -14.69 -15.52 9.01
N PRO A 213 -15.77 -15.42 9.80
CA PRO A 213 -16.57 -16.58 10.16
C PRO A 213 -17.10 -17.31 8.91
N ALA A 214 -17.15 -18.64 8.92
CA ALA A 214 -17.70 -19.42 7.81
C ALA A 214 -19.19 -19.14 7.55
N GLU A 215 -19.90 -18.69 8.57
CA GLU A 215 -21.29 -18.23 8.46
C GLU A 215 -21.43 -16.95 7.65
N GLU A 216 -20.38 -16.12 7.59
CA GLU A 216 -20.35 -14.89 6.79
C GLU A 216 -19.91 -15.16 5.35
N LEU A 217 -18.93 -16.03 5.17
CA LEU A 217 -18.44 -16.49 3.88
C LEU A 217 -18.00 -17.95 3.96
N GLU A 218 -18.70 -18.83 3.27
CA GLU A 218 -18.41 -20.26 3.23
C GLU A 218 -16.97 -20.53 2.75
N GLY A 219 -16.31 -21.54 3.33
CA GLY A 219 -14.95 -21.93 2.98
C GLY A 219 -13.85 -21.12 3.68
N CYS A 220 -14.19 -20.16 4.53
CA CYS A 220 -13.23 -19.42 5.34
C CYS A 220 -12.90 -20.20 6.62
N ILE A 221 -11.75 -20.87 6.62
CA ILE A 221 -11.25 -21.67 7.74
C ILE A 221 -10.08 -20.94 8.40
N ALA A 222 -10.18 -20.67 9.71
CA ALA A 222 -9.16 -19.96 10.47
C ALA A 222 -8.08 -20.88 11.06
N ALA A 223 -8.37 -22.19 11.24
CA ALA A 223 -7.44 -23.14 11.83
C ALA A 223 -6.17 -23.26 10.98
N GLY A 224 -5.01 -22.95 11.57
CA GLY A 224 -3.74 -22.91 10.84
C GLY A 224 -3.23 -24.25 10.36
N ASP A 225 -3.62 -25.34 11.04
CA ASP A 225 -3.28 -26.73 10.72
C ASP A 225 -4.20 -27.36 9.67
N ASP A 226 -5.33 -26.72 9.35
CA ASP A 226 -6.23 -27.19 8.29
C ASP A 226 -5.61 -26.96 6.90
N PRO A 227 -5.58 -28.00 6.03
CA PRO A 227 -5.07 -27.85 4.67
C PRO A 227 -5.83 -26.82 3.84
N SER A 228 -7.08 -26.52 4.17
CA SER A 228 -7.94 -25.55 3.51
C SER A 228 -7.96 -24.18 4.21
N SER A 229 -7.09 -23.99 5.23
CA SER A 229 -7.00 -22.73 5.96
C SER A 229 -6.88 -21.51 5.04
N ALA A 230 -7.58 -20.45 5.37
CA ALA A 230 -7.43 -19.15 4.72
C ALA A 230 -6.12 -18.44 5.06
N LEU A 231 -5.35 -18.97 6.02
CA LEU A 231 -3.98 -18.57 6.31
C LEU A 231 -3.01 -19.20 5.30
N PHE A 232 -1.81 -18.66 5.20
CA PHE A 232 -0.70 -19.18 4.38
C PHE A 232 -0.96 -19.24 2.87
N ARG A 233 -1.98 -18.53 2.36
CA ARG A 233 -2.34 -18.50 0.95
C ARG A 233 -2.61 -17.07 0.47
N ILE A 234 -2.59 -16.89 -0.85
CA ILE A 234 -3.18 -15.72 -1.51
C ILE A 234 -4.47 -16.15 -2.22
N GLU A 235 -5.33 -15.19 -2.52
CA GLU A 235 -6.47 -15.41 -3.41
C GLU A 235 -6.11 -14.86 -4.80
N VAL A 236 -6.33 -15.66 -5.84
CA VAL A 236 -6.17 -15.24 -7.24
C VAL A 236 -7.56 -15.01 -7.83
N ILE A 237 -7.85 -13.77 -8.17
CA ILE A 237 -9.10 -13.39 -8.81
C ILE A 237 -8.84 -13.23 -10.30
N ARG A 238 -9.62 -13.90 -11.14
CA ARG A 238 -9.67 -13.68 -12.58
C ARG A 238 -10.82 -12.72 -12.90
N VAL A 239 -10.53 -11.69 -13.68
CA VAL A 239 -11.49 -10.69 -14.15
C VAL A 239 -11.54 -10.77 -15.67
N PRO A 240 -12.62 -11.34 -16.26
CA PRO A 240 -12.83 -11.31 -17.70
C PRO A 240 -13.05 -9.88 -18.18
N LEU A 241 -12.33 -9.45 -19.22
CA LEU A 241 -12.41 -8.07 -19.70
C LEU A 241 -13.71 -7.74 -20.42
N ASP A 242 -14.35 -8.75 -21.06
CA ASP A 242 -15.62 -8.60 -21.75
C ASP A 242 -16.85 -8.67 -20.81
N SER A 243 -16.68 -9.21 -19.59
CA SER A 243 -17.71 -9.35 -18.56
C SER A 243 -17.10 -9.27 -17.16
N PRO A 244 -16.60 -8.09 -16.76
CA PRO A 244 -15.91 -7.92 -15.47
C PRO A 244 -16.80 -8.19 -14.24
N GLU A 245 -18.12 -8.20 -14.39
CA GLU A 245 -19.09 -8.64 -13.39
C GLU A 245 -18.98 -10.14 -13.06
N ASP A 246 -18.39 -10.95 -13.94
CA ASP A 246 -18.13 -12.38 -13.73
C ASP A 246 -16.79 -12.64 -13.00
N ALA A 247 -16.17 -11.61 -12.45
CA ALA A 247 -14.94 -11.74 -11.68
C ALA A 247 -15.10 -12.70 -10.50
N ALA A 248 -14.15 -13.64 -10.35
CA ALA A 248 -14.23 -14.67 -9.31
C ALA A 248 -12.84 -15.15 -8.88
N ILE A 249 -12.74 -15.66 -7.63
CA ILE A 249 -11.56 -16.40 -7.19
C ILE A 249 -11.46 -17.69 -8.00
N VAL A 250 -10.34 -17.88 -8.70
CA VAL A 250 -10.06 -19.08 -9.51
C VAL A 250 -9.11 -20.04 -8.81
N SER A 251 -8.30 -19.56 -7.89
CA SER A 251 -7.40 -20.38 -7.08
C SER A 251 -7.00 -19.70 -5.77
N SER A 252 -6.41 -20.47 -4.86
CA SER A 252 -5.92 -20.00 -3.57
C SER A 252 -4.58 -20.65 -3.24
N PRO A 253 -3.48 -20.34 -3.95
CA PRO A 253 -2.19 -21.00 -3.79
C PRO A 253 -1.54 -20.67 -2.44
N ARG A 254 -0.99 -21.69 -1.79
CA ARG A 254 -0.43 -21.64 -0.42
C ARG A 254 1.05 -21.20 -0.46
N ILE A 255 1.30 -19.97 -0.85
CA ILE A 255 2.67 -19.45 -1.03
C ILE A 255 3.45 -19.29 0.29
N PHE A 256 2.78 -19.20 1.44
CA PHE A 256 3.42 -19.04 2.75
C PHE A 256 3.65 -20.35 3.50
N GLN A 257 3.10 -21.47 3.01
CA GLN A 257 3.15 -22.74 3.72
C GLN A 257 4.59 -23.20 3.99
N GLY A 258 4.84 -23.66 5.22
CA GLY A 258 6.15 -24.21 5.63
C GLY A 258 7.22 -23.16 5.93
N LEU A 259 6.88 -21.86 5.91
CA LEU A 259 7.75 -20.83 6.45
C LEU A 259 7.61 -20.78 7.98
N VAL A 260 8.69 -20.35 8.64
CA VAL A 260 8.73 -20.09 10.08
C VAL A 260 8.85 -18.59 10.33
N GLU A 261 8.56 -18.15 11.55
CA GLU A 261 8.78 -16.75 11.93
C GLU A 261 10.26 -16.40 11.69
N PRO A 262 10.57 -15.32 10.95
CA PRO A 262 11.95 -14.93 10.70
C PRO A 262 12.60 -14.39 11.97
N GLU A 263 13.93 -14.46 12.05
CA GLU A 263 14.68 -13.79 13.12
C GLU A 263 14.46 -12.28 13.02
N SER A 264 14.44 -11.60 14.18
CA SER A 264 14.32 -10.15 14.29
C SER A 264 15.60 -9.57 14.88
N HIS A 265 16.03 -8.41 14.40
CA HIS A 265 17.13 -7.67 15.02
C HIS A 265 16.75 -7.00 16.36
N GLY A 266 15.50 -7.16 16.82
CA GLY A 266 14.99 -6.49 18.00
C GLY A 266 14.68 -5.00 17.75
N GLN A 267 14.59 -4.22 18.84
CA GLN A 267 14.33 -2.79 18.75
C GLN A 267 15.57 -2.01 18.34
N ALA A 268 15.40 -1.03 17.44
CA ALA A 268 16.46 -0.09 17.13
C ALA A 268 16.79 0.81 18.37
N PRO A 269 18.02 1.29 18.53
CA PRO A 269 18.37 2.19 19.64
C PRO A 269 17.51 3.45 19.73
N GLY A 270 16.95 3.89 18.59
CA GLY A 270 16.00 5.00 18.54
C GLY A 270 14.66 4.67 19.20
N ASP A 271 14.15 3.48 18.95
CA ASP A 271 12.88 3.00 19.51
C ASP A 271 12.99 2.79 21.02
N ILE A 272 14.10 2.24 21.48
CA ILE A 272 14.39 2.09 22.91
C ILE A 272 14.36 3.45 23.61
N ARG A 273 15.06 4.46 23.06
CA ARG A 273 15.03 5.82 23.61
C ARG A 273 13.62 6.41 23.59
N MET A 274 12.87 6.23 22.51
CA MET A 274 11.50 6.72 22.40
C MET A 274 10.59 6.12 23.49
N VAL A 275 10.73 4.83 23.77
CA VAL A 275 10.00 4.15 24.85
C VAL A 275 10.40 4.68 26.21
N GLU A 276 11.70 4.88 26.48
CA GLU A 276 12.21 5.45 27.75
C GLU A 276 11.70 6.88 27.98
N GLU A 277 11.76 7.71 26.95
CA GLU A 277 11.24 9.08 26.98
C GLU A 277 9.73 9.11 27.20
N ALA A 278 8.97 8.22 26.53
CA ALA A 278 7.53 8.10 26.73
C ALA A 278 7.18 7.69 28.17
N ARG A 279 7.91 6.74 28.76
CA ARG A 279 7.76 6.39 30.18
C ARG A 279 8.07 7.58 31.10
N ALA A 280 9.13 8.32 30.82
CA ALA A 280 9.51 9.50 31.60
C ALA A 280 8.46 10.62 31.55
N ARG A 281 7.74 10.76 30.43
CA ARG A 281 6.61 11.69 30.29
C ARG A 281 5.31 11.19 30.91
N GLY A 282 5.22 9.91 31.30
CA GLY A 282 4.00 9.27 31.79
C GLY A 282 3.03 8.87 30.65
N ASP A 283 3.55 8.66 29.45
CA ASP A 283 2.78 8.12 28.34
C ASP A 283 2.45 6.63 28.56
N PHE A 284 1.44 6.13 27.86
CA PHE A 284 1.05 4.72 27.96
C PHE A 284 2.06 3.83 27.22
N VAL A 285 2.75 2.97 27.96
CA VAL A 285 3.73 2.01 27.42
C VAL A 285 3.33 0.61 27.89
N SER A 286 3.20 -0.33 26.94
CA SER A 286 3.01 -1.74 27.26
C SER A 286 4.32 -2.52 27.08
N GLY A 287 4.41 -3.68 27.71
CA GLY A 287 5.57 -4.58 27.62
C GLY A 287 6.80 -4.11 28.37
N VAL A 288 7.83 -4.97 28.37
CA VAL A 288 9.13 -4.73 29.00
C VAL A 288 10.25 -5.16 28.06
N GLY A 289 11.45 -4.61 28.22
CA GLY A 289 12.60 -4.95 27.36
C GLY A 289 12.31 -4.68 25.89
N GLU A 290 12.64 -5.64 25.05
CA GLU A 290 12.45 -5.56 23.58
C GLU A 290 10.99 -5.57 23.15
N ASP A 291 10.06 -6.02 23.98
CA ASP A 291 8.63 -6.00 23.72
C ASP A 291 7.95 -4.69 24.11
N ALA A 292 8.68 -3.75 24.67
CA ALA A 292 8.11 -2.47 25.10
C ALA A 292 7.67 -1.65 23.88
N ARG A 293 6.44 -1.12 23.94
CA ARG A 293 5.84 -0.31 22.86
C ARG A 293 5.06 0.86 23.44
N VAL A 294 5.23 2.04 22.86
CA VAL A 294 4.37 3.18 23.17
C VAL A 294 2.98 2.92 22.56
N MET A 295 1.96 3.00 23.39
CA MET A 295 0.59 2.74 22.98
C MET A 295 0.03 3.92 22.18
N SER A 296 -0.51 3.64 21.01
CA SER A 296 -1.09 4.68 20.16
C SER A 296 -2.31 5.34 20.80
N ARG A 297 -2.57 6.59 20.45
CA ARG A 297 -3.80 7.30 20.86
C ARG A 297 -5.07 6.60 20.35
N ARG A 298 -4.98 5.95 19.21
CA ARG A 298 -6.09 5.16 18.65
C ARG A 298 -6.53 4.02 19.58
N PHE A 299 -5.58 3.43 20.30
CA PHE A 299 -5.87 2.42 21.32
C PHE A 299 -6.28 3.05 22.66
N THR A 300 -5.52 4.02 23.16
CA THR A 300 -5.66 4.55 24.52
C THR A 300 -6.89 5.46 24.67
N GLN A 301 -7.23 6.24 23.66
CA GLN A 301 -8.35 7.19 23.74
C GLN A 301 -9.74 6.52 23.98
N PRO A 302 -10.11 5.44 23.27
CA PRO A 302 -11.35 4.71 23.57
C PRO A 302 -11.39 4.16 24.98
N GLN A 303 -10.26 3.65 25.50
CA GLN A 303 -10.15 3.11 26.86
C GLN A 303 -10.33 4.21 27.93
N LEU A 304 -9.69 5.33 27.73
CA LEU A 304 -9.87 6.50 28.61
C LEU A 304 -11.32 6.98 28.64
N LEU A 305 -11.99 7.02 27.48
CA LEU A 305 -13.40 7.38 27.40
C LEU A 305 -14.31 6.33 28.06
N ARG A 306 -13.98 5.04 27.98
CA ARG A 306 -14.67 3.97 28.70
C ARG A 306 -14.57 4.19 30.20
N ILE A 307 -13.36 4.31 30.73
CA ILE A 307 -13.08 4.52 32.16
C ILE A 307 -13.83 5.77 32.68
N MET A 308 -13.74 6.87 31.95
CA MET A 308 -14.45 8.09 32.30
C MET A 308 -15.96 7.88 32.42
N ARG A 309 -16.60 7.16 31.46
CA ARG A 309 -18.04 6.87 31.48
C ARG A 309 -18.42 5.95 32.63
N GLU A 310 -17.65 4.91 32.92
CA GLU A 310 -17.87 3.94 33.99
C GLU A 310 -17.92 4.61 35.38
N ARG A 311 -17.10 5.66 35.60
CA ARG A 311 -17.19 6.45 36.83
C ARG A 311 -18.28 7.55 36.83
N GLY A 312 -19.10 7.59 35.76
CA GLY A 312 -20.19 8.60 35.62
C GLY A 312 -19.69 9.98 35.15
N GLY A 313 -18.47 10.09 34.64
CA GLY A 313 -17.91 11.33 34.11
C GLY A 313 -18.41 11.66 32.70
N THR A 314 -18.39 12.96 32.39
CA THR A 314 -18.72 13.52 31.08
C THR A 314 -17.62 14.47 30.61
N GLY A 315 -17.44 14.65 29.30
CA GLY A 315 -16.43 15.54 28.74
C GLY A 315 -15.12 14.82 28.43
N SER A 316 -14.00 15.41 28.84
CA SER A 316 -12.66 14.84 28.59
C SER A 316 -12.18 13.97 29.74
N PRO A 317 -11.42 12.90 29.45
CA PRO A 317 -10.76 12.10 30.49
C PRO A 317 -9.84 12.94 31.38
N THR A 318 -9.71 12.55 32.62
CA THR A 318 -8.91 13.23 33.65
C THR A 318 -7.64 12.46 33.99
N ALA A 319 -6.76 13.03 34.83
CA ALA A 319 -5.58 12.34 35.33
C ALA A 319 -5.91 11.06 36.13
N ALA A 320 -7.07 11.02 36.80
CA ALA A 320 -7.52 9.81 37.50
C ALA A 320 -7.87 8.69 36.50
N ASP A 321 -8.49 9.02 35.36
CA ASP A 321 -8.80 8.06 34.30
C ASP A 321 -7.51 7.53 33.66
N SER A 322 -6.51 8.40 33.49
CA SER A 322 -5.20 8.00 32.99
C SER A 322 -4.48 7.06 33.97
N ALA A 323 -4.52 7.34 35.27
CA ALA A 323 -3.93 6.48 36.29
C ALA A 323 -4.58 5.10 36.30
N GLN A 324 -5.90 5.04 36.19
CA GLN A 324 -6.62 3.76 36.11
C GLN A 324 -6.28 3.00 34.81
N LEU A 325 -6.14 3.68 33.66
CA LEU A 325 -5.72 3.02 32.42
C LEU A 325 -4.29 2.45 32.54
N HIS A 326 -3.38 3.14 33.22
CA HIS A 326 -2.03 2.59 33.47
C HIS A 326 -2.08 1.28 34.27
N GLU A 327 -2.99 1.17 35.25
CA GLU A 327 -3.17 -0.05 36.04
C GLU A 327 -3.82 -1.19 35.21
N GLU A 328 -4.77 -0.88 34.35
CA GLU A 328 -5.49 -1.84 33.54
C GLU A 328 -4.72 -2.27 32.27
N LEU A 329 -3.77 -1.46 31.80
CA LEU A 329 -3.09 -1.65 30.51
C LEU A 329 -2.44 -3.02 30.33
N PRO A 330 -1.72 -3.60 31.32
CA PRO A 330 -1.15 -4.94 31.15
C PRO A 330 -2.20 -6.01 30.85
N THR A 331 -3.30 -6.00 31.60
CA THR A 331 -4.42 -6.96 31.41
C THR A 331 -5.12 -6.77 30.06
N LEU A 332 -5.33 -5.51 29.65
CA LEU A 332 -5.94 -5.20 28.35
C LEU A 332 -5.08 -5.69 27.18
N VAL A 333 -3.76 -5.53 27.29
CA VAL A 333 -2.82 -6.00 26.26
C VAL A 333 -2.76 -7.53 26.24
N GLU A 334 -2.78 -8.18 27.39
CA GLU A 334 -2.83 -9.65 27.50
C GLU A 334 -4.12 -10.21 26.86
N GLN A 335 -5.26 -9.61 27.14
CA GLN A 335 -6.53 -9.98 26.53
C GLN A 335 -6.52 -9.83 25.00
N LEU A 336 -5.83 -8.83 24.46
CA LEU A 336 -5.68 -8.64 23.02
C LEU A 336 -4.73 -9.63 22.36
N ARG A 337 -3.71 -10.07 23.10
CA ARG A 337 -2.79 -11.12 22.63
C ARG A 337 -3.43 -12.50 22.59
N GLY A 338 -4.56 -12.69 23.27
CA GLY A 338 -5.18 -13.98 23.54
C GLY A 338 -4.47 -14.72 24.68
N THR A 339 -5.12 -15.69 25.27
CA THR A 339 -4.45 -16.64 26.18
C THR A 339 -3.46 -17.45 25.37
N PRO A 340 -2.20 -17.58 25.80
CA PRO A 340 -1.32 -18.60 25.24
C PRO A 340 -2.05 -19.93 25.32
N ASP A 341 -2.07 -20.66 24.24
CA ASP A 341 -2.56 -22.04 24.25
C ASP A 341 -1.58 -22.84 25.13
N ASP A 342 -2.03 -23.35 26.27
CA ASP A 342 -1.19 -24.09 27.22
C ASP A 342 -0.60 -25.36 26.58
N ASP A 343 -1.13 -25.80 25.43
CA ASP A 343 -0.66 -26.97 24.68
C ASP A 343 0.42 -26.63 23.62
N VAL A 344 0.78 -25.35 23.46
CA VAL A 344 1.83 -24.92 22.49
C VAL A 344 3.21 -25.07 23.16
N ASP A 345 4.04 -25.91 22.59
CA ASP A 345 5.45 -26.03 22.95
C ASP A 345 6.15 -24.66 22.78
N PRO A 346 6.64 -24.03 23.88
CA PRO A 346 7.27 -22.72 23.78
C PRO A 346 8.57 -22.72 22.95
N ASP A 347 9.17 -23.88 22.73
CA ASP A 347 10.39 -24.07 21.93
C ASP A 347 10.07 -24.47 20.47
N ALA A 348 8.80 -24.67 20.13
CA ALA A 348 8.40 -24.95 18.75
C ALA A 348 8.58 -23.71 17.87
N PRO A 349 9.09 -23.87 16.63
CA PRO A 349 9.15 -22.77 15.69
C PRO A 349 7.75 -22.17 15.46
N ARG A 350 7.63 -20.86 15.65
CA ARG A 350 6.37 -20.16 15.37
C ARG A 350 6.06 -20.20 13.87
N PRO A 351 4.78 -20.25 13.49
CA PRO A 351 4.40 -20.16 12.09
C PRO A 351 4.94 -18.86 11.47
N GLY A 352 5.35 -18.96 10.23
CA GLY A 352 5.82 -17.83 9.45
C GLY A 352 4.69 -16.87 9.01
N PRO A 353 4.99 -15.98 8.10
CA PRO A 353 4.04 -14.98 7.63
C PRO A 353 2.79 -15.61 7.03
N THR A 354 1.69 -14.92 7.16
CA THR A 354 0.40 -15.30 6.58
C THR A 354 -0.10 -14.28 5.56
N GLN A 355 0.70 -13.26 5.25
CA GLN A 355 0.35 -12.17 4.37
C GLN A 355 1.58 -11.52 3.77
N CYS A 356 1.41 -10.88 2.60
CA CYS A 356 2.32 -9.86 2.08
C CYS A 356 1.74 -8.48 2.34
N HIS A 357 2.60 -7.49 2.46
CA HIS A 357 2.16 -6.12 2.36
C HIS A 357 1.90 -5.79 0.89
N ASP A 358 2.83 -6.19 0.01
CA ASP A 358 2.70 -5.95 -1.41
C ASP A 358 3.37 -7.07 -2.24
N ILE A 359 2.91 -7.24 -3.49
CA ILE A 359 3.47 -8.15 -4.48
C ILE A 359 3.68 -7.37 -5.77
N THR A 360 4.92 -7.31 -6.25
CA THR A 360 5.26 -6.70 -7.54
C THR A 360 5.40 -7.78 -8.60
N VAL A 361 4.76 -7.59 -9.76
CA VAL A 361 4.74 -8.57 -10.86
C VAL A 361 5.61 -8.12 -12.03
N PHE A 362 6.30 -9.07 -12.64
CA PHE A 362 7.14 -8.92 -13.83
C PHE A 362 6.68 -9.94 -14.89
N PRO A 363 5.52 -9.70 -15.53
CA PRO A 363 4.88 -10.70 -16.36
C PRO A 363 5.70 -11.13 -17.57
N GLU A 364 6.53 -10.24 -18.14
CA GLU A 364 7.38 -10.54 -19.32
C GLU A 364 8.43 -11.63 -19.04
N ILE A 365 8.83 -11.79 -17.78
CA ILE A 365 9.78 -12.82 -17.36
C ILE A 365 9.13 -13.93 -16.52
N GLY A 366 7.81 -13.83 -16.29
CA GLY A 366 7.02 -14.80 -15.53
C GLY A 366 7.35 -14.86 -14.04
N LEU A 367 7.75 -13.74 -13.44
CA LEU A 367 8.14 -13.66 -12.03
C LEU A 367 7.33 -12.62 -11.27
N ALA A 368 7.14 -12.86 -9.97
CA ALA A 368 6.68 -11.85 -9.03
C ALA A 368 7.54 -11.90 -7.76
N ALA A 369 7.63 -10.75 -7.07
CA ALA A 369 8.32 -10.64 -5.80
C ALA A 369 7.38 -10.06 -4.75
N GLY A 370 7.27 -10.72 -3.60
CA GLY A 370 6.41 -10.30 -2.49
C GLY A 370 7.21 -9.87 -1.27
N ALA A 371 6.79 -8.78 -0.65
CA ALA A 371 7.26 -8.31 0.65
C ALA A 371 6.32 -8.84 1.73
N CYS A 372 6.73 -9.88 2.46
CA CYS A 372 5.83 -10.76 3.18
C CYS A 372 6.33 -11.05 4.61
N GLY A 373 6.01 -10.17 5.56
CA GLY A 373 6.21 -10.39 6.99
C GLY A 373 7.63 -10.84 7.37
N GLY A 374 8.65 -10.09 6.96
CA GLY A 374 10.05 -10.40 7.21
C GLY A 374 10.71 -11.28 6.14
N TYR A 375 9.96 -11.67 5.11
CA TYR A 375 10.48 -12.41 3.95
C TYR A 375 10.35 -11.59 2.67
N GLY A 376 11.36 -11.72 1.81
CA GLY A 376 11.22 -11.52 0.36
C GLY A 376 10.85 -12.86 -0.28
N LEU A 377 9.67 -12.96 -0.88
CA LEU A 377 9.24 -14.15 -1.61
C LEU A 377 9.43 -13.95 -3.11
N LEU A 378 9.91 -14.96 -3.80
CA LEU A 378 9.98 -15.01 -5.25
C LEU A 378 8.97 -16.05 -5.76
N LEU A 379 8.12 -15.64 -6.69
CA LEU A 379 7.06 -16.47 -7.24
C LEU A 379 7.27 -16.66 -8.76
N ASP A 380 7.01 -17.86 -9.24
CA ASP A 380 6.78 -18.17 -10.64
C ASP A 380 5.30 -17.89 -10.97
N ILE A 381 5.06 -16.98 -11.90
CA ILE A 381 3.73 -16.55 -12.34
C ILE A 381 3.47 -16.84 -13.83
N ARG A 382 4.24 -17.76 -14.44
CA ARG A 382 4.02 -18.18 -15.84
C ARG A 382 2.64 -18.82 -16.05
N ASP A 383 2.07 -19.39 -15.01
CA ASP A 383 0.63 -19.66 -14.91
C ASP A 383 0.05 -18.63 -13.93
N PRO A 384 -0.66 -17.60 -14.42
CA PRO A 384 -1.16 -16.52 -13.58
C PRO A 384 -2.24 -16.98 -12.59
N GLU A 385 -2.92 -18.10 -12.88
CA GLU A 385 -3.91 -18.65 -11.96
C GLU A 385 -3.28 -19.47 -10.83
N ASN A 386 -2.06 -20.00 -11.02
CA ASN A 386 -1.40 -20.87 -10.06
C ASN A 386 0.03 -20.43 -9.77
N PRO A 387 0.24 -19.25 -9.17
CA PRO A 387 1.57 -18.80 -8.77
C PRO A 387 2.21 -19.78 -7.78
N VAL A 388 3.49 -20.06 -7.99
CA VAL A 388 4.28 -21.01 -7.19
C VAL A 388 5.45 -20.28 -6.54
N ARG A 389 5.58 -20.39 -5.22
CA ARG A 389 6.78 -19.88 -4.53
C ARG A 389 8.00 -20.71 -4.94
N ILE A 390 9.01 -20.05 -5.51
CA ILE A 390 10.28 -20.67 -5.93
C ILE A 390 11.42 -20.35 -4.98
N ASP A 391 11.31 -19.25 -4.23
CA ASP A 391 12.31 -18.91 -3.21
C ASP A 391 11.67 -18.06 -2.09
N ALA A 392 12.31 -18.07 -0.91
CA ALA A 392 11.93 -17.29 0.25
C ALA A 392 13.19 -16.90 1.04
N VAL A 393 13.49 -15.62 1.10
CA VAL A 393 14.65 -15.08 1.80
C VAL A 393 14.18 -14.27 2.99
N ALA A 394 14.54 -14.72 4.21
CA ALA A 394 14.34 -13.94 5.43
C ALA A 394 15.56 -13.06 5.71
N ASP A 395 15.33 -11.88 6.25
CA ASP A 395 16.39 -10.99 6.74
C ASP A 395 15.93 -10.35 8.04
N ALA A 396 16.79 -10.41 9.07
CA ALA A 396 16.51 -9.84 10.39
C ALA A 396 16.27 -8.31 10.36
N ASN A 397 16.64 -7.63 9.27
CA ASN A 397 16.37 -6.20 9.06
C ASN A 397 14.99 -5.94 8.42
N PHE A 398 14.30 -6.97 7.95
CA PHE A 398 12.95 -6.83 7.44
C PHE A 398 11.97 -6.86 8.61
N SER A 399 11.37 -5.72 8.94
CA SER A 399 10.51 -5.61 10.12
C SER A 399 9.03 -5.81 9.82
N TYR A 400 8.60 -5.42 8.64
CA TYR A 400 7.18 -5.44 8.28
C TYR A 400 6.92 -6.04 6.90
N TRP A 401 7.79 -5.75 5.98
CA TRP A 401 7.71 -6.18 4.57
C TRP A 401 8.14 -7.61 4.38
#